data_56595bb4ea7f691c8804c527f1427a3a
#
_entry.id   56595bb4ea7f691c8804c527f1427a3a
#
_cell.length_a   1.000
_cell.length_b   1.000
_cell.length_c   1.000
_cell.angle_alpha   90.00
_cell.angle_beta   90.00
_cell.angle_gamma   90.00
#
_symmetry.space_group_name_H-M   'P 1'
#
loop_
_entity.id
_entity.type
_entity.pdbx_description
1 polymer ?
#
loop_
_entity_poly.entity_id
_entity_poly.type
_entity_poly.pdbx_seq_one_letter_code
_entity_poly.pdbx_strand_id
1 'polypeptide(L)'
;MKQSKQIVLITGGSSGIGLALAEKFKENDNTVIITGRNLSKLETVQKDFPKIQIFQSDVTNDADVRMLADDIQEKFGGIDILINNAGIMNLVDAGNGGNDLQKQMQEIEINYNSPIRLLHYFLPQLKKSKSAVLVNVSSGLAYVPFAQAPTYSGTKSAIHFWTKGIRLQLKPHNIKVVELLPPVVDTPLAHGADIAEDDNLKPMPPEKLADIFWKDFIKGKEEITPGISKQLKLMGRLAPKFIFNQLNKKPIPNYN
;
A
#
# COMPACT_ATOMS: atom_id res chain seq x y z
N MET A 1 5.28 -14.36 -13.77
CA MET A 1 6.38 -13.88 -12.88
C MET A 1 6.91 -15.08 -12.10
N LYS A 2 8.17 -15.06 -11.63
CA LYS A 2 8.67 -16.08 -10.69
C LYS A 2 7.86 -15.99 -9.41
N GLN A 3 7.44 -17.12 -8.86
CA GLN A 3 6.39 -17.16 -7.82
C GLN A 3 6.92 -17.65 -6.47
N SER A 4 8.15 -18.17 -6.43
CA SER A 4 8.76 -18.74 -5.23
C SER A 4 10.25 -18.41 -5.15
N LYS A 5 10.82 -18.58 -3.95
CA LYS A 5 12.24 -18.38 -3.64
C LYS A 5 12.70 -16.95 -3.93
N GLN A 6 11.84 -15.99 -3.73
CA GLN A 6 12.14 -14.56 -3.83
C GLN A 6 12.25 -13.94 -2.44
N ILE A 7 13.03 -12.87 -2.33
CA ILE A 7 13.12 -12.06 -1.12
C ILE A 7 12.17 -10.88 -1.29
N VAL A 8 11.15 -10.83 -0.42
CA VAL A 8 10.04 -9.89 -0.51
C VAL A 8 10.04 -8.97 0.71
N LEU A 9 10.16 -7.67 0.47
CA LEU A 9 10.04 -6.65 1.51
C LEU A 9 8.66 -6.00 1.44
N ILE A 10 7.94 -5.98 2.58
CA ILE A 10 6.60 -5.40 2.70
C ILE A 10 6.60 -4.35 3.81
N THR A 11 6.35 -3.10 3.48
CA THR A 11 6.20 -2.04 4.47
C THR A 11 4.80 -2.04 5.09
N GLY A 12 4.69 -1.76 6.39
CA GLY A 12 3.40 -1.84 7.10
C GLY A 12 2.85 -3.27 7.16
N GLY A 13 3.74 -4.26 7.30
CA GLY A 13 3.40 -5.69 7.25
C GLY A 13 2.85 -6.28 8.55
N SER A 14 2.69 -5.48 9.61
CA SER A 14 2.25 -5.99 10.92
C SER A 14 0.73 -6.11 11.08
N SER A 15 -0.07 -5.72 10.08
CA SER A 15 -1.54 -5.82 10.14
C SER A 15 -2.17 -5.66 8.76
N GLY A 16 -3.47 -5.94 8.66
CA GLY A 16 -4.32 -5.64 7.52
C GLY A 16 -3.77 -6.19 6.20
N ILE A 17 -3.79 -5.35 5.14
CA ILE A 17 -3.38 -5.75 3.80
C ILE A 17 -1.92 -6.25 3.77
N GLY A 18 -1.02 -5.54 4.46
CA GLY A 18 0.39 -5.90 4.48
C GLY A 18 0.65 -7.28 5.08
N LEU A 19 -0.04 -7.62 6.17
CA LEU A 19 0.07 -8.93 6.80
C LEU A 19 -0.51 -10.03 5.90
N ALA A 20 -1.71 -9.82 5.34
CA ALA A 20 -2.32 -10.80 4.45
C ALA A 20 -1.46 -11.06 3.18
N LEU A 21 -0.81 -10.02 2.64
CA LEU A 21 0.15 -10.20 1.56
C LEU A 21 1.39 -10.97 2.02
N ALA A 22 1.91 -10.68 3.24
CA ALA A 22 3.06 -11.38 3.80
C ALA A 22 2.79 -12.88 3.96
N GLU A 23 1.63 -13.24 4.48
CA GLU A 23 1.19 -14.64 4.58
C GLU A 23 1.10 -15.29 3.21
N LYS A 24 0.47 -14.61 2.23
CA LYS A 24 0.32 -15.13 0.87
C LYS A 24 1.66 -15.38 0.17
N PHE A 25 2.64 -14.48 0.31
CA PHE A 25 3.99 -14.70 -0.24
C PHE A 25 4.72 -15.83 0.50
N LYS A 26 4.61 -15.92 1.83
CA LYS A 26 5.19 -16.99 2.64
C LYS A 26 4.63 -18.36 2.25
N GLU A 27 3.31 -18.48 2.06
CA GLU A 27 2.65 -19.72 1.61
C GLU A 27 3.20 -20.22 0.26
N ASN A 28 3.71 -19.31 -0.56
CA ASN A 28 4.27 -19.61 -1.87
C ASN A 28 5.81 -19.66 -1.87
N ASP A 29 6.40 -20.11 -0.75
CA ASP A 29 7.83 -20.44 -0.60
C ASP A 29 8.76 -19.25 -0.89
N ASN A 30 8.38 -18.05 -0.42
CA ASN A 30 9.21 -16.86 -0.48
C ASN A 30 9.77 -16.51 0.91
N THR A 31 10.95 -15.88 0.93
CA THR A 31 11.48 -15.23 2.13
C THR A 31 10.79 -13.88 2.29
N VAL A 32 10.00 -13.73 3.34
CA VAL A 32 9.21 -12.52 3.59
C VAL A 32 9.82 -11.71 4.71
N ILE A 33 10.05 -10.44 4.43
CA ILE A 33 10.52 -9.42 5.36
C ILE A 33 9.40 -8.40 5.52
N ILE A 34 8.99 -8.13 6.75
CA ILE A 34 8.00 -7.08 7.05
C ILE A 34 8.63 -5.98 7.87
N THR A 35 8.17 -4.75 7.65
CA THR A 35 8.61 -3.60 8.45
C THR A 35 7.43 -2.82 9.02
N GLY A 36 7.72 -2.10 10.09
CA GLY A 36 6.79 -1.19 10.75
C GLY A 36 7.48 -0.43 11.88
N ARG A 37 6.83 0.60 12.40
CA ARG A 37 7.36 1.43 13.49
C ARG A 37 7.23 0.77 14.87
N ASN A 38 6.24 -0.06 15.05
CA ASN A 38 5.94 -0.69 16.34
C ASN A 38 6.56 -2.10 16.39
N LEU A 39 7.69 -2.21 17.13
CA LEU A 39 8.42 -3.47 17.26
C LEU A 39 7.57 -4.56 17.90
N SER A 40 6.79 -4.26 18.95
CA SER A 40 5.98 -5.28 19.63
C SER A 40 4.90 -5.89 18.73
N LYS A 41 4.32 -5.10 17.80
CA LYS A 41 3.40 -5.65 16.78
C LYS A 41 4.12 -6.55 15.78
N LEU A 42 5.34 -6.20 15.39
CA LEU A 42 6.16 -7.04 14.51
C LEU A 42 6.56 -8.36 15.19
N GLU A 43 6.96 -8.30 16.47
CA GLU A 43 7.29 -9.48 17.28
C GLU A 43 6.08 -10.41 17.44
N THR A 44 4.87 -9.86 17.61
CA THR A 44 3.64 -10.66 17.65
C THR A 44 3.46 -11.42 16.34
N VAL A 45 3.62 -10.75 15.20
CA VAL A 45 3.54 -11.42 13.88
C VAL A 45 4.62 -12.49 13.75
N GLN A 46 5.85 -12.20 14.16
CA GLN A 46 6.93 -13.18 14.08
C GLN A 46 6.70 -14.40 14.97
N LYS A 47 6.07 -14.21 16.14
CA LYS A 47 5.68 -15.31 17.03
C LYS A 47 4.65 -16.23 16.36
N ASP A 48 3.66 -15.66 15.69
CA ASP A 48 2.62 -16.41 14.99
C ASP A 48 3.15 -17.02 13.67
N PHE A 49 4.09 -16.35 13.03
CA PHE A 49 4.71 -16.75 11.76
C PHE A 49 6.25 -16.72 11.85
N PRO A 50 6.90 -17.70 12.51
CA PRO A 50 8.35 -17.68 12.80
C PRO A 50 9.29 -17.59 11.57
N LYS A 51 8.78 -17.88 10.36
CA LYS A 51 9.55 -17.75 9.12
C LYS A 51 9.55 -16.34 8.53
N ILE A 52 8.66 -15.45 9.03
CA ILE A 52 8.65 -14.05 8.60
C ILE A 52 9.76 -13.31 9.34
N GLN A 53 10.57 -12.58 8.58
CA GLN A 53 11.62 -11.72 9.12
C GLN A 53 11.05 -10.35 9.45
N ILE A 54 11.46 -9.77 10.55
CA ILE A 54 10.98 -8.46 11.00
C ILE A 54 12.12 -7.46 11.09
N PHE A 55 11.84 -6.22 10.67
CA PHE A 55 12.73 -5.07 10.88
C PHE A 55 11.91 -3.88 11.36
N GLN A 56 12.31 -3.29 12.48
CA GLN A 56 11.75 -2.01 12.87
C GLN A 56 12.31 -0.91 11.97
N SER A 57 11.45 -0.14 11.34
CA SER A 57 11.84 0.98 10.48
C SER A 57 10.68 1.95 10.32
N ASP A 58 10.96 3.25 10.42
CA ASP A 58 10.02 4.30 10.06
C ASP A 58 10.27 4.72 8.60
N VAL A 59 9.29 4.46 7.73
CA VAL A 59 9.38 4.79 6.31
C VAL A 59 9.50 6.30 6.03
N THR A 60 9.21 7.14 7.04
CA THR A 60 9.34 8.60 6.94
C THR A 60 10.74 9.09 7.31
N ASN A 61 11.53 8.24 7.97
CA ASN A 61 12.90 8.55 8.38
C ASN A 61 13.91 8.05 7.34
N ASP A 62 14.68 8.96 6.77
CA ASP A 62 15.66 8.66 5.74
C ASP A 62 16.78 7.74 6.22
N ALA A 63 17.28 7.97 7.45
CA ALA A 63 18.32 7.14 8.06
C ALA A 63 17.83 5.72 8.33
N ASP A 64 16.59 5.55 8.83
CA ASP A 64 15.99 4.24 9.09
C ASP A 64 15.86 3.43 7.79
N VAL A 65 15.37 4.07 6.71
CA VAL A 65 15.21 3.39 5.42
C VAL A 65 16.55 3.01 4.79
N ARG A 66 17.57 3.86 4.95
CA ARG A 66 18.93 3.57 4.51
C ARG A 66 19.50 2.38 5.27
N MET A 67 19.45 2.41 6.61
CA MET A 67 19.93 1.30 7.46
C MET A 67 19.19 -0.01 7.12
N LEU A 68 17.88 0.05 6.93
CA LEU A 68 17.09 -1.10 6.50
C LEU A 68 17.61 -1.70 5.18
N ALA A 69 17.94 -0.84 4.21
CA ALA A 69 18.45 -1.31 2.92
C ALA A 69 19.83 -1.97 3.06
N ASP A 70 20.71 -1.38 3.87
CA ASP A 70 22.05 -1.92 4.14
C ASP A 70 21.96 -3.27 4.90
N ASP A 71 21.15 -3.36 5.95
CA ASP A 71 20.92 -4.60 6.72
C ASP A 71 20.37 -5.74 5.87
N ILE A 72 19.39 -5.42 5.00
CA ILE A 72 18.80 -6.42 4.09
C ILE A 72 19.82 -6.86 3.05
N GLN A 73 20.64 -5.95 2.53
CA GLN A 73 21.71 -6.31 1.59
C GLN A 73 22.72 -7.24 2.26
N GLU A 74 23.10 -6.98 3.51
CA GLU A 74 24.06 -7.80 4.25
C GLU A 74 23.49 -9.20 4.57
N LYS A 75 22.26 -9.26 5.12
CA LYS A 75 21.68 -10.52 5.62
C LYS A 75 21.12 -11.42 4.53
N PHE A 76 20.58 -10.84 3.45
CA PHE A 76 19.83 -11.59 2.42
C PHE A 76 20.41 -11.43 1.01
N GLY A 77 21.40 -10.57 0.81
CA GLY A 77 21.95 -10.28 -0.51
C GLY A 77 21.07 -9.33 -1.34
N GLY A 78 20.05 -8.73 -0.74
CA GLY A 78 19.12 -7.80 -1.35
C GLY A 78 17.69 -8.33 -1.47
N ILE A 79 16.83 -7.57 -2.15
CA ILE A 79 15.42 -7.94 -2.38
C ILE A 79 15.12 -8.18 -3.86
N ASP A 80 14.13 -9.02 -4.12
CA ASP A 80 13.52 -9.21 -5.44
C ASP A 80 12.23 -8.41 -5.60
N ILE A 81 11.46 -8.28 -4.52
CA ILE A 81 10.15 -7.59 -4.54
C ILE A 81 10.12 -6.55 -3.43
N LEU A 82 9.78 -5.31 -3.79
CA LEU A 82 9.44 -4.24 -2.85
C LEU A 82 7.94 -3.98 -2.91
N ILE A 83 7.25 -4.10 -1.77
CA ILE A 83 5.82 -3.78 -1.63
C ILE A 83 5.67 -2.55 -0.74
N ASN A 84 5.40 -1.41 -1.35
CA ASN A 84 5.05 -0.17 -0.68
C ASN A 84 3.57 -0.25 -0.26
N ASN A 85 3.33 -0.72 0.98
CA ASN A 85 1.99 -0.91 1.53
C ASN A 85 1.72 0.01 2.73
N ALA A 86 2.73 0.46 3.46
CA ALA A 86 2.55 1.38 4.58
C ALA A 86 1.67 2.59 4.16
N GLY A 87 0.67 2.90 4.96
CA GLY A 87 -0.24 4.00 4.69
C GLY A 87 -1.10 4.33 5.91
N ILE A 88 -1.57 5.57 5.96
CA ILE A 88 -2.54 6.05 6.94
C ILE A 88 -3.66 6.81 6.23
N MET A 89 -4.79 6.96 6.89
CA MET A 89 -5.91 7.76 6.42
C MET A 89 -6.49 8.57 7.58
N ASN A 90 -6.63 9.87 7.36
CA ASN A 90 -7.26 10.78 8.30
C ASN A 90 -8.52 11.38 7.66
N LEU A 91 -9.58 11.45 8.47
CA LEU A 91 -10.76 12.22 8.09
C LEU A 91 -10.50 13.69 8.37
N VAL A 92 -10.98 14.56 7.48
CA VAL A 92 -10.65 15.99 7.48
C VAL A 92 -11.92 16.82 7.28
N ASP A 93 -12.14 17.79 8.14
CA ASP A 93 -13.13 18.84 7.95
C ASP A 93 -12.45 20.20 7.71
N ALA A 94 -12.16 20.49 6.46
CA ALA A 94 -11.48 21.73 6.06
C ALA A 94 -12.31 22.99 6.33
N GLY A 95 -13.65 22.85 6.45
CA GLY A 95 -14.57 23.98 6.66
C GLY A 95 -14.57 24.52 8.10
N ASN A 96 -14.34 23.65 9.07
CA ASN A 96 -14.44 24.00 10.50
C ASN A 96 -13.09 24.29 11.17
N GLY A 97 -12.00 24.37 10.42
CA GLY A 97 -10.68 24.74 10.94
C GLY A 97 -10.06 23.75 11.95
N GLY A 98 -10.76 22.64 12.26
CA GLY A 98 -10.34 21.59 13.19
C GLY A 98 -9.29 20.64 12.64
N ASN A 99 -8.61 21.00 11.55
CA ASN A 99 -7.71 20.13 10.87
C ASN A 99 -6.31 20.24 11.43
N ASP A 100 -5.85 19.15 12.00
CA ASP A 100 -4.47 19.00 12.38
C ASP A 100 -3.60 18.93 11.09
N LEU A 101 -2.98 20.07 10.74
CA LEU A 101 -2.07 20.15 9.60
C LEU A 101 -0.99 19.08 9.67
N GLN A 102 -0.48 18.77 10.87
CA GLN A 102 0.57 17.77 11.04
C GLN A 102 0.09 16.38 10.62
N LYS A 103 -1.15 15.99 10.93
CA LYS A 103 -1.70 14.69 10.49
C LYS A 103 -1.80 14.61 8.97
N GLN A 104 -2.23 15.69 8.31
CA GLN A 104 -2.31 15.73 6.85
C GLN A 104 -0.91 15.66 6.21
N MET A 105 0.06 16.42 6.75
CA MET A 105 1.44 16.38 6.26
C MET A 105 2.09 15.00 6.50
N GLN A 106 1.82 14.36 7.65
CA GLN A 106 2.28 13.00 7.92
C GLN A 106 1.66 11.99 6.94
N GLU A 107 0.40 12.17 6.56
CA GLU A 107 -0.27 11.34 5.57
C GLU A 107 0.39 11.44 4.19
N ILE A 108 0.76 12.65 3.76
CA ILE A 108 1.51 12.87 2.51
C ILE A 108 2.88 12.18 2.61
N GLU A 109 3.57 12.35 3.74
CA GLU A 109 4.90 11.78 3.96
C GLU A 109 4.88 10.25 3.90
N ILE A 110 3.90 9.61 4.55
CA ILE A 110 3.79 8.15 4.57
C ILE A 110 3.27 7.61 3.24
N ASN A 111 2.19 8.20 2.68
CA ASN A 111 1.49 7.59 1.56
C ASN A 111 2.13 7.88 0.21
N TYR A 112 2.91 8.98 0.10
CA TYR A 112 3.49 9.40 -1.18
C TYR A 112 5.02 9.53 -1.14
N ASN A 113 5.60 10.27 -0.19
CA ASN A 113 7.04 10.49 -0.15
C ASN A 113 7.80 9.20 0.20
N SER A 114 7.28 8.38 1.12
CA SER A 114 7.98 7.17 1.54
C SER A 114 8.12 6.11 0.45
N PRO A 115 7.14 5.82 -0.43
CA PRO A 115 7.35 4.98 -1.61
C PRO A 115 8.49 5.44 -2.52
N ILE A 116 8.64 6.76 -2.69
CA ILE A 116 9.73 7.34 -3.50
C ILE A 116 11.07 7.09 -2.81
N ARG A 117 11.16 7.36 -1.50
CA ARG A 117 12.35 7.12 -0.66
C ARG A 117 12.75 5.65 -0.67
N LEU A 118 11.80 4.74 -0.46
CA LEU A 118 12.04 3.30 -0.49
C LEU A 118 12.58 2.85 -1.86
N LEU A 119 11.96 3.30 -2.94
CA LEU A 119 12.50 2.98 -4.27
C LEU A 119 13.93 3.51 -4.46
N HIS A 120 14.26 4.71 -3.96
CA HIS A 120 15.60 5.28 -4.06
C HIS A 120 16.65 4.35 -3.42
N TYR A 121 16.42 3.92 -2.18
CA TYR A 121 17.39 3.09 -1.45
C TYR A 121 17.44 1.64 -1.92
N PHE A 122 16.31 1.07 -2.34
CA PHE A 122 16.23 -0.34 -2.80
C PHE A 122 16.45 -0.52 -4.30
N LEU A 123 16.50 0.55 -5.10
CA LEU A 123 16.71 0.45 -6.55
C LEU A 123 18.00 -0.28 -6.94
N PRO A 124 19.15 -0.09 -6.26
CA PRO A 124 20.36 -0.85 -6.56
C PRO A 124 20.19 -2.37 -6.39
N GLN A 125 19.43 -2.79 -5.38
CA GLN A 125 19.14 -4.20 -5.12
C GLN A 125 18.17 -4.76 -6.16
N LEU A 126 17.08 -4.05 -6.45
CA LEU A 126 16.13 -4.44 -7.49
C LEU A 126 16.79 -4.57 -8.87
N LYS A 127 17.75 -3.69 -9.21
CA LYS A 127 18.50 -3.80 -10.47
C LYS A 127 19.37 -5.06 -10.57
N LYS A 128 19.81 -5.62 -9.45
CA LYS A 128 20.59 -6.88 -9.41
C LYS A 128 19.70 -8.13 -9.49
N SER A 129 18.42 -8.01 -9.14
CA SER A 129 17.49 -9.13 -9.17
C SER A 129 17.13 -9.53 -10.60
N LYS A 130 17.08 -10.84 -10.85
CA LYS A 130 16.65 -11.42 -12.14
C LYS A 130 15.12 -11.38 -12.34
N SER A 131 14.38 -11.05 -11.30
CA SER A 131 12.91 -11.06 -11.29
C SER A 131 12.31 -9.92 -10.49
N ALA A 132 12.91 -8.73 -10.59
CA ALA A 132 12.57 -7.55 -9.82
C ALA A 132 11.12 -7.09 -10.03
N VAL A 133 10.44 -6.81 -8.93
CA VAL A 133 9.09 -6.24 -8.94
C VAL A 133 8.97 -5.12 -7.88
N LEU A 134 8.43 -4.00 -8.29
CA LEU A 134 7.93 -2.96 -7.40
C LEU A 134 6.41 -3.05 -7.35
N VAL A 135 5.83 -3.15 -6.16
CA VAL A 135 4.38 -3.10 -5.94
C VAL A 135 4.03 -1.86 -5.13
N ASN A 136 3.14 -1.02 -5.65
CA ASN A 136 2.59 0.09 -4.90
C ASN A 136 1.13 -0.20 -4.54
N VAL A 137 0.79 -0.11 -3.24
CA VAL A 137 -0.59 -0.22 -2.77
C VAL A 137 -1.20 1.17 -2.70
N SER A 138 -2.02 1.48 -3.72
CA SER A 138 -2.79 2.72 -3.78
C SER A 138 -4.20 2.55 -3.21
N SER A 139 -5.24 2.90 -3.91
CA SER A 139 -6.65 2.75 -3.51
C SER A 139 -7.58 2.94 -4.70
N GLY A 140 -8.78 2.41 -4.64
CA GLY A 140 -9.88 2.81 -5.54
C GLY A 140 -10.18 4.31 -5.50
N LEU A 141 -9.88 4.97 -4.36
CA LEU A 141 -10.01 6.42 -4.19
C LEU A 141 -8.98 7.24 -5.00
N ALA A 142 -8.02 6.59 -5.65
CA ALA A 142 -7.16 7.24 -6.63
C ALA A 142 -7.92 7.67 -7.90
N TYR A 143 -9.08 7.07 -8.17
CA TYR A 143 -9.91 7.39 -9.34
C TYR A 143 -11.06 8.36 -9.04
N VAL A 144 -11.57 8.32 -7.80
CA VAL A 144 -12.71 9.16 -7.38
C VAL A 144 -12.42 9.62 -5.95
N PRO A 145 -12.32 10.92 -5.69
CA PRO A 145 -11.99 11.41 -4.37
C PRO A 145 -13.14 11.21 -3.38
N PHE A 146 -12.77 10.86 -2.15
CA PHE A 146 -13.67 10.78 -1.01
C PHE A 146 -13.58 12.08 -0.22
N ALA A 147 -14.69 12.82 -0.13
CA ALA A 147 -14.70 14.17 0.41
C ALA A 147 -14.34 14.26 1.90
N GLN A 148 -14.59 13.19 2.67
CA GLN A 148 -14.21 13.12 4.09
C GLN A 148 -12.70 12.84 4.30
N ALA A 149 -12.00 12.36 3.28
CA ALA A 149 -10.55 12.11 3.32
C ALA A 149 -9.86 12.66 2.06
N PRO A 150 -9.89 13.99 1.86
CA PRO A 150 -9.38 14.61 0.65
C PRO A 150 -7.87 14.46 0.51
N THR A 151 -7.12 14.58 1.60
CA THR A 151 -5.66 14.40 1.61
C THR A 151 -5.30 12.96 1.25
N TYR A 152 -5.97 11.97 1.84
CA TYR A 152 -5.79 10.57 1.49
C TYR A 152 -6.02 10.32 0.00
N SER A 153 -7.17 10.74 -0.52
CA SER A 153 -7.50 10.59 -1.94
C SER A 153 -6.47 11.27 -2.84
N GLY A 154 -5.99 12.45 -2.44
CA GLY A 154 -4.91 13.18 -3.11
C GLY A 154 -3.61 12.36 -3.14
N THR A 155 -3.17 11.81 -1.99
CA THR A 155 -1.95 10.98 -1.94
C THR A 155 -2.07 9.71 -2.77
N LYS A 156 -3.25 9.06 -2.76
CA LYS A 156 -3.50 7.84 -3.55
C LYS A 156 -3.60 8.13 -5.05
N SER A 157 -4.09 9.30 -5.44
CA SER A 157 -4.03 9.77 -6.84
C SER A 157 -2.59 10.09 -7.25
N ALA A 158 -1.82 10.75 -6.38
CA ALA A 158 -0.41 11.07 -6.65
C ALA A 158 0.41 9.80 -6.86
N ILE A 159 0.31 8.79 -5.96
CA ILE A 159 1.05 7.52 -6.12
C ILE A 159 0.58 6.74 -7.36
N HIS A 160 -0.70 6.81 -7.73
CA HIS A 160 -1.21 6.20 -8.96
C HIS A 160 -0.54 6.79 -10.22
N PHE A 161 -0.50 8.12 -10.34
CA PHE A 161 0.15 8.77 -11.46
C PHE A 161 1.66 8.53 -11.47
N TRP A 162 2.32 8.62 -10.32
CA TRP A 162 3.73 8.32 -10.18
C TRP A 162 4.04 6.87 -10.60
N THR A 163 3.24 5.90 -10.16
CA THR A 163 3.38 4.49 -10.53
C THR A 163 3.34 4.27 -12.04
N LYS A 164 2.44 4.97 -12.74
CA LYS A 164 2.37 4.91 -14.21
C LYS A 164 3.64 5.46 -14.86
N GLY A 165 4.15 6.59 -14.35
CA GLY A 165 5.36 7.23 -14.88
C GLY A 165 6.61 6.35 -14.69
N ILE A 166 6.83 5.87 -13.45
CA ILE A 166 8.03 5.06 -13.15
C ILE A 166 8.00 3.69 -13.82
N ARG A 167 6.82 3.15 -14.16
CA ARG A 167 6.70 1.88 -14.90
C ARG A 167 7.46 1.96 -16.23
N LEU A 168 7.36 3.07 -16.93
CA LEU A 168 8.11 3.30 -18.17
C LEU A 168 9.61 3.48 -17.91
N GLN A 169 9.99 4.20 -16.84
CA GLN A 169 11.39 4.45 -16.50
C GLN A 169 12.12 3.18 -16.02
N LEU A 170 11.42 2.27 -15.33
CA LEU A 170 12.00 1.04 -14.78
C LEU A 170 12.00 -0.14 -15.78
N LYS A 171 11.22 -0.04 -16.86
CA LYS A 171 11.16 -1.08 -17.90
C LYS A 171 12.52 -1.44 -18.52
N PRO A 172 13.42 -0.46 -18.87
CA PRO A 172 14.75 -0.79 -19.38
C PRO A 172 15.65 -1.55 -18.39
N HIS A 173 15.32 -1.50 -17.11
CA HIS A 173 16.05 -2.19 -16.04
C HIS A 173 15.44 -3.55 -15.69
N ASN A 174 14.46 -4.05 -16.47
CA ASN A 174 13.73 -5.30 -16.22
C ASN A 174 13.00 -5.34 -14.86
N ILE A 175 12.67 -4.18 -14.28
CA ILE A 175 11.89 -4.07 -13.05
C ILE A 175 10.42 -3.91 -13.43
N LYS A 176 9.60 -4.87 -13.07
CA LYS A 176 8.14 -4.79 -13.26
C LYS A 176 7.53 -3.90 -12.20
N VAL A 177 6.57 -3.08 -12.59
CA VAL A 177 5.84 -2.20 -11.65
C VAL A 177 4.37 -2.57 -11.66
N VAL A 178 3.90 -3.03 -10.51
CA VAL A 178 2.51 -3.45 -10.28
C VAL A 178 1.85 -2.47 -9.33
N GLU A 179 0.60 -2.16 -9.58
CA GLU A 179 -0.23 -1.37 -8.68
C GLU A 179 -1.41 -2.19 -8.19
N LEU A 180 -1.58 -2.25 -6.86
CA LEU A 180 -2.78 -2.79 -6.22
C LEU A 180 -3.65 -1.62 -5.77
N LEU A 181 -4.90 -1.59 -6.25
CA LEU A 181 -5.88 -0.55 -5.92
C LEU A 181 -7.05 -1.19 -5.15
N PRO A 182 -6.91 -1.38 -3.82
CA PRO A 182 -7.93 -2.04 -3.02
C PRO A 182 -9.24 -1.24 -2.96
N PRO A 183 -10.39 -1.90 -2.76
CA PRO A 183 -11.60 -1.28 -2.22
C PRO A 183 -11.44 -1.00 -0.72
N VAL A 184 -12.53 -0.72 -0.01
CA VAL A 184 -12.53 -0.77 1.45
C VAL A 184 -12.25 -2.21 1.88
N VAL A 185 -11.23 -2.38 2.73
CA VAL A 185 -10.77 -3.66 3.26
C VAL A 185 -10.89 -3.63 4.77
N ASP A 186 -11.33 -4.73 5.37
CA ASP A 186 -11.48 -4.90 6.81
C ASP A 186 -10.12 -4.87 7.51
N THR A 187 -9.71 -3.69 7.94
CA THR A 187 -8.38 -3.42 8.47
C THR A 187 -8.44 -2.36 9.56
N PRO A 188 -7.43 -2.29 10.44
CA PRO A 188 -7.33 -1.22 11.44
C PRO A 188 -7.38 0.20 10.83
N LEU A 189 -6.92 0.38 9.59
CA LEU A 189 -7.00 1.66 8.89
C LEU A 189 -8.46 2.05 8.59
N ALA A 190 -9.27 1.11 8.14
CA ALA A 190 -10.68 1.38 7.81
C ALA A 190 -11.53 1.57 9.07
N HIS A 191 -11.25 0.82 10.14
CA HIS A 191 -11.91 0.99 11.44
C HIS A 191 -11.53 2.31 12.11
N GLY A 192 -10.26 2.70 12.07
CA GLY A 192 -9.81 3.99 12.62
C GLY A 192 -10.37 5.22 11.92
N ALA A 193 -10.98 5.03 10.74
CA ALA A 193 -11.65 6.08 9.97
C ALA A 193 -13.19 5.87 9.91
N ASP A 194 -13.76 5.01 10.77
CA ASP A 194 -15.20 4.67 10.86
C ASP A 194 -15.87 4.29 9.52
N ILE A 195 -15.04 3.94 8.51
CA ILE A 195 -15.54 3.59 7.18
C ILE A 195 -16.02 2.14 7.14
N ALA A 196 -15.40 1.27 7.93
CA ALA A 196 -15.77 -0.14 8.00
C ALA A 196 -17.15 -0.34 8.67
N GLU A 197 -17.63 0.62 9.42
CA GLU A 197 -18.91 0.59 10.16
C GLU A 197 -20.10 1.10 9.32
N ASP A 198 -19.87 1.47 8.05
CA ASP A 198 -20.96 1.83 7.16
C ASP A 198 -21.75 0.60 6.73
N ASP A 199 -22.99 0.45 7.22
CA ASP A 199 -23.90 -0.67 6.91
C ASP A 199 -24.11 -0.92 5.41
N ASN A 200 -23.85 0.08 4.57
CA ASN A 200 -23.95 -0.01 3.11
C ASN A 200 -22.65 -0.49 2.44
N LEU A 201 -21.54 -0.52 3.17
CA LEU A 201 -20.26 -1.00 2.71
C LEU A 201 -19.99 -2.36 3.36
N LYS A 202 -19.75 -3.39 2.56
CA LYS A 202 -19.20 -4.66 3.05
C LYS A 202 -17.71 -4.64 2.80
N PRO A 203 -16.87 -4.35 3.82
CA PRO A 203 -15.42 -4.36 3.66
C PRO A 203 -14.97 -5.74 3.19
N MET A 204 -13.99 -5.75 2.29
CA MET A 204 -13.42 -7.00 1.79
C MET A 204 -12.47 -7.58 2.84
N PRO A 205 -12.54 -8.89 3.19
CA PRO A 205 -11.53 -9.51 4.04
C PRO A 205 -10.13 -9.37 3.44
N PRO A 206 -9.09 -9.05 4.25
CA PRO A 206 -7.70 -8.90 3.77
C PRO A 206 -7.18 -10.14 3.04
N GLU A 207 -7.53 -11.33 3.51
CA GLU A 207 -7.12 -12.62 2.92
C GLU A 207 -7.71 -12.77 1.51
N LYS A 208 -8.96 -12.40 1.33
CA LYS A 208 -9.63 -12.40 0.02
C LYS A 208 -8.95 -11.42 -0.95
N LEU A 209 -8.54 -10.24 -0.45
CA LEU A 209 -7.77 -9.30 -1.26
C LEU A 209 -6.43 -9.90 -1.67
N ALA A 210 -5.72 -10.54 -0.74
CA ALA A 210 -4.43 -11.18 -1.00
C ALA A 210 -4.55 -12.31 -2.04
N ASP A 211 -5.63 -13.10 -2.00
CA ASP A 211 -5.91 -14.14 -3.00
C ASP A 211 -6.14 -13.56 -4.40
N ILE A 212 -6.95 -12.48 -4.49
CA ILE A 212 -7.19 -11.80 -5.77
C ILE A 212 -5.88 -11.19 -6.29
N PHE A 213 -5.12 -10.53 -5.40
CA PHE A 213 -3.82 -9.97 -5.74
C PHE A 213 -2.89 -11.06 -6.30
N TRP A 214 -2.72 -12.16 -5.58
CA TRP A 214 -1.84 -13.26 -5.98
C TRP A 214 -2.21 -13.82 -7.35
N LYS A 215 -3.50 -14.12 -7.55
CA LYS A 215 -4.02 -14.64 -8.83
C LYS A 215 -3.68 -13.73 -10.01
N ASP A 216 -3.81 -12.42 -9.85
CA ASP A 216 -3.57 -11.44 -10.90
C ASP A 216 -2.08 -11.10 -11.03
N PHE A 217 -1.34 -11.09 -9.92
CA PHE A 217 0.09 -10.88 -9.86
C PHE A 217 0.87 -11.95 -10.63
N ILE A 218 0.54 -13.24 -10.43
CA ILE A 218 1.21 -14.34 -11.15
C ILE A 218 0.91 -14.32 -12.66
N LYS A 219 -0.24 -13.79 -13.06
CA LYS A 219 -0.60 -13.55 -14.47
C LYS A 219 0.12 -12.36 -15.09
N GLY A 220 0.88 -11.60 -14.29
CA GLY A 220 1.64 -10.45 -14.76
C GLY A 220 0.82 -9.18 -14.99
N LYS A 221 -0.37 -9.05 -14.38
CA LYS A 221 -1.14 -7.81 -14.46
C LYS A 221 -0.38 -6.66 -13.81
N GLU A 222 -0.33 -5.53 -14.50
CA GLU A 222 0.32 -4.32 -14.00
C GLU A 222 -0.58 -3.47 -13.09
N GLU A 223 -1.89 -3.63 -13.20
CA GLU A 223 -2.89 -2.91 -12.41
C GLU A 223 -3.96 -3.90 -11.94
N ILE A 224 -4.10 -4.02 -10.63
CA ILE A 224 -5.01 -4.96 -9.95
C ILE A 224 -6.06 -4.14 -9.21
N THR A 225 -7.31 -4.18 -9.69
CA THR A 225 -8.44 -3.38 -9.20
C THR A 225 -9.56 -4.30 -8.69
N PRO A 226 -9.48 -4.83 -7.47
CA PRO A 226 -10.46 -5.76 -6.93
C PRO A 226 -11.80 -5.06 -6.60
N GLY A 227 -12.88 -5.80 -6.67
CA GLY A 227 -14.19 -5.37 -6.19
C GLY A 227 -14.67 -4.06 -6.82
N ILE A 228 -15.18 -3.16 -5.95
CA ILE A 228 -15.73 -1.86 -6.37
C ILE A 228 -14.69 -0.93 -7.00
N SER A 229 -13.39 -1.11 -6.72
CA SER A 229 -12.32 -0.30 -7.31
C SER A 229 -12.33 -0.36 -8.84
N LYS A 230 -12.74 -1.51 -9.42
CA LYS A 230 -12.92 -1.63 -10.87
C LYS A 230 -14.05 -0.74 -11.39
N GLN A 231 -15.13 -0.61 -10.62
CA GLN A 231 -16.25 0.28 -10.98
C GLN A 231 -15.84 1.75 -10.82
N LEU A 232 -15.13 2.11 -9.73
CA LEU A 232 -14.62 3.47 -9.53
C LEU A 232 -13.69 3.88 -10.68
N LYS A 233 -12.80 2.98 -11.13
CA LYS A 233 -11.95 3.20 -12.30
C LYS A 233 -12.75 3.52 -13.56
N LEU A 234 -13.77 2.70 -13.86
CA LEU A 234 -14.59 2.86 -15.05
C LEU A 234 -15.44 4.13 -14.97
N MET A 235 -16.18 4.28 -13.88
CA MET A 235 -17.13 5.39 -13.71
C MET A 235 -16.43 6.72 -13.48
N GLY A 236 -15.26 6.73 -12.78
CA GLY A 236 -14.44 7.93 -12.64
C GLY A 236 -13.98 8.49 -13.99
N ARG A 237 -13.89 7.63 -15.03
CA ARG A 237 -13.53 8.04 -16.38
C ARG A 237 -14.73 8.42 -17.24
N LEU A 238 -15.84 7.67 -17.15
CA LEU A 238 -17.01 7.84 -18.04
C LEU A 238 -18.04 8.82 -17.48
N ALA A 239 -18.22 8.86 -16.17
CA ALA A 239 -19.23 9.68 -15.51
C ALA A 239 -18.68 10.25 -14.17
N PRO A 240 -17.60 11.06 -14.19
CA PRO A 240 -16.88 11.47 -12.99
C PRO A 240 -17.77 12.23 -12.00
N LYS A 241 -18.60 13.15 -12.46
CA LYS A 241 -19.51 13.92 -11.61
C LYS A 241 -20.56 13.03 -10.94
N PHE A 242 -21.10 12.05 -11.67
CA PHE A 242 -22.09 11.13 -11.12
C PHE A 242 -21.50 10.25 -10.01
N ILE A 243 -20.36 9.60 -10.28
CA ILE A 243 -19.75 8.70 -9.29
C ILE A 243 -19.20 9.45 -8.07
N PHE A 244 -18.68 10.67 -8.27
CA PHE A 244 -18.28 11.55 -7.18
C PHE A 244 -19.46 11.86 -6.25
N ASN A 245 -20.61 12.27 -6.80
CA ASN A 245 -21.80 12.55 -6.01
C ASN A 245 -22.35 11.30 -5.32
N GLN A 246 -22.25 10.12 -5.96
CA GLN A 246 -22.70 8.86 -5.35
C GLN A 246 -21.81 8.46 -4.17
N LEU A 247 -20.50 8.59 -4.31
CA LEU A 247 -19.55 8.26 -3.25
C LEU A 247 -19.65 9.19 -2.04
N ASN A 248 -20.03 10.45 -2.27
CA ASN A 248 -20.04 11.53 -1.27
C ASN A 248 -21.46 11.97 -0.89
N LYS A 249 -22.44 11.06 -0.92
CA LYS A 249 -23.84 11.38 -0.55
C LYS A 249 -24.03 11.69 0.93
N LYS A 250 -23.23 11.06 1.80
CA LYS A 250 -23.30 11.32 3.24
C LYS A 250 -22.72 12.70 3.55
N PRO A 251 -23.35 13.46 4.44
CA PRO A 251 -22.78 14.72 4.88
C PRO A 251 -21.41 14.50 5.53
N ILE A 252 -20.55 15.52 5.42
CA ILE A 252 -19.26 15.50 6.12
C ILE A 252 -19.57 15.70 7.60
N PRO A 253 -19.23 14.73 8.48
CA PRO A 253 -19.43 14.89 9.91
C PRO A 253 -18.55 16.04 10.44
N ASN A 254 -19.03 16.72 11.48
CA ASN A 254 -18.18 17.67 12.21
C ASN A 254 -17.17 16.86 13.04
N TYR A 255 -15.93 16.84 12.62
CA TYR A 255 -14.82 16.24 13.36
C TYR A 255 -14.24 17.31 14.31
N ASN A 256 -14.87 17.48 15.49
CA ASN A 256 -14.37 18.35 16.56
C ASN A 256 -13.27 17.67 17.37
#